data_fbfe203fbb93218ba85dc85887337fa1
#
_entry.id   fbfe203fbb93218ba85dc85887337fa1
#
_cell.length_a   1.000
_cell.length_b   1.000
_cell.length_c   1.000
_cell.angle_alpha   90.00
_cell.angle_beta   90.00
_cell.angle_gamma   90.00
#
_symmetry.space_group_name_H-M   'P 1'
#
loop_
_entity.id
_entity.type
_entity.pdbx_description
1 polymer ?
#
loop_
_entity_poly.entity_id
_entity_poly.type
_entity_poly.pdbx_seq_one_letter_code
_entity_poly.pdbx_strand_id
1 'polypeptide(L)'
;MSITGEYPFEPRPGGPGGGSDQASVASPLVGSLVSSLVILLGSGLIGLAGGLAWTSFAPRAVYVVVGRGSANVVNPETSAFIAADAWYCLIGVAGGLVIGLAGYLLGVRRYGPAPMAAILAGGVLAALAARWLGENQGLHQFNRQLLTTSQGTLLHAPLALAGDTAAAVWPPYASLPAVAFWPLAACTVVGGIVLIKVLRDRPARAYGRPRHGEAQFSSYPGQ
;
A
#
# COMPACT_ATOMS: atom_id res chain seq x y z
N MET A 1 21.31 7.98 -79.89
CA MET A 1 22.39 8.13 -78.98
C MET A 1 21.86 7.86 -77.59
N SER A 2 21.82 6.57 -77.21
CA SER A 2 21.23 6.12 -75.94
C SER A 2 22.33 5.98 -74.90
N ILE A 3 22.27 6.73 -73.83
CA ILE A 3 23.17 6.62 -72.71
C ILE A 3 22.43 5.87 -71.59
N THR A 4 22.66 4.56 -71.54
CA THR A 4 22.27 3.70 -70.41
C THR A 4 23.32 3.81 -69.33
N GLY A 5 23.09 4.64 -68.32
CA GLY A 5 23.92 4.72 -67.16
C GLY A 5 23.55 3.57 -66.18
N GLU A 6 24.38 2.55 -66.17
CA GLU A 6 24.34 1.46 -65.23
C GLU A 6 24.94 1.92 -63.90
N TYR A 7 24.09 2.09 -62.86
CA TYR A 7 24.59 2.37 -61.53
C TYR A 7 25.00 1.04 -60.87
N PRO A 8 26.24 0.89 -60.39
CA PRO A 8 26.65 -0.31 -59.68
C PRO A 8 25.89 -0.40 -58.32
N PHE A 9 25.19 -1.52 -58.13
CA PHE A 9 24.54 -1.85 -56.86
C PHE A 9 25.65 -2.20 -55.83
N GLU A 10 25.92 -1.28 -54.92
CA GLU A 10 26.76 -1.57 -53.75
C GLU A 10 25.94 -2.40 -52.73
N PRO A 11 26.36 -3.64 -52.37
CA PRO A 11 25.72 -4.38 -51.32
C PRO A 11 25.96 -3.69 -49.97
N ARG A 12 24.87 -3.26 -49.30
CA ARG A 12 24.91 -2.77 -47.93
C ARG A 12 25.54 -3.85 -47.03
N PRO A 13 26.61 -3.52 -46.24
CA PRO A 13 27.10 -4.43 -45.24
C PRO A 13 25.97 -4.78 -44.26
N GLY A 14 25.76 -6.09 -44.08
CA GLY A 14 24.77 -6.64 -43.21
C GLY A 14 24.91 -6.06 -41.82
N GLY A 15 23.82 -5.46 -41.29
CA GLY A 15 23.77 -4.96 -39.95
C GLY A 15 24.00 -6.10 -38.92
N PRO A 16 24.74 -5.83 -37.85
CA PRO A 16 25.02 -6.84 -36.83
C PRO A 16 23.68 -7.33 -36.22
N GLY A 17 23.59 -8.66 -36.17
CA GLY A 17 22.38 -9.41 -35.82
C GLY A 17 21.69 -9.00 -34.52
N GLY A 18 20.37 -9.02 -34.56
CA GLY A 18 19.45 -8.79 -33.47
C GLY A 18 19.54 -9.84 -32.35
N GLY A 19 20.62 -9.78 -31.57
CA GLY A 19 20.82 -10.64 -30.39
C GLY A 19 20.92 -9.91 -29.06
N SER A 20 20.96 -8.54 -29.07
CA SER A 20 21.24 -7.76 -27.87
C SER A 20 20.01 -7.15 -27.17
N ASP A 21 18.82 -7.19 -27.81
CA ASP A 21 17.64 -6.50 -27.25
C ASP A 21 16.96 -7.25 -26.12
N GLN A 22 17.11 -8.58 -26.03
CA GLN A 22 16.51 -9.37 -24.94
C GLN A 22 17.24 -9.17 -23.60
N ALA A 23 18.54 -8.97 -23.60
CA ALA A 23 19.33 -8.75 -22.39
C ALA A 23 19.08 -7.37 -21.76
N SER A 24 18.72 -6.36 -22.55
CA SER A 24 18.46 -5.00 -22.07
C SER A 24 17.08 -4.85 -21.41
N VAL A 25 16.11 -5.69 -21.77
CA VAL A 25 14.77 -5.68 -21.19
C VAL A 25 14.70 -6.48 -19.88
N ALA A 26 15.52 -7.51 -19.73
CA ALA A 26 15.54 -8.35 -18.52
C ALA A 26 16.01 -7.58 -17.27
N SER A 27 16.96 -6.66 -17.39
CA SER A 27 17.53 -5.95 -16.25
C SER A 27 16.55 -5.02 -15.52
N PRO A 28 15.69 -4.21 -16.17
CA PRO A 28 14.71 -3.37 -15.48
C PRO A 28 13.57 -4.20 -14.88
N LEU A 29 13.16 -5.32 -15.48
CA LEU A 29 12.14 -6.21 -14.94
C LEU A 29 12.63 -6.89 -13.65
N VAL A 30 13.85 -7.42 -13.65
CA VAL A 30 14.45 -8.02 -12.45
C VAL A 30 14.55 -7.00 -11.32
N GLY A 31 15.01 -5.78 -11.61
CA GLY A 31 15.07 -4.70 -10.62
C GLY A 31 13.70 -4.33 -10.03
N SER A 32 12.67 -4.28 -10.86
CA SER A 32 11.30 -4.02 -10.43
C SER A 32 10.76 -5.14 -9.54
N LEU A 33 11.00 -6.41 -9.89
CA LEU A 33 10.58 -7.58 -9.10
C LEU A 33 11.29 -7.62 -7.75
N VAL A 34 12.61 -7.41 -7.72
CA VAL A 34 13.38 -7.35 -6.47
C VAL A 34 12.89 -6.21 -5.57
N SER A 35 12.66 -5.03 -6.15
CA SER A 35 12.10 -3.90 -5.40
C SER A 35 10.71 -4.21 -4.83
N SER A 36 9.84 -4.84 -5.61
CA SER A 36 8.51 -5.26 -5.16
C SER A 36 8.58 -6.27 -4.01
N LEU A 37 9.49 -7.24 -4.09
CA LEU A 37 9.71 -8.23 -3.03
C LEU A 37 10.23 -7.57 -1.74
N VAL A 38 11.19 -6.64 -1.85
CA VAL A 38 11.70 -5.89 -0.69
C VAL A 38 10.59 -5.07 -0.03
N ILE A 39 9.72 -4.42 -0.83
CA ILE A 39 8.57 -3.68 -0.32
C ILE A 39 7.62 -4.62 0.42
N LEU A 40 7.29 -5.78 -0.13
CA LEU A 40 6.39 -6.76 0.52
C LEU A 40 6.96 -7.27 1.83
N LEU A 41 8.23 -7.71 1.84
CA LEU A 41 8.88 -8.22 3.06
C LEU A 41 9.02 -7.12 4.14
N GLY A 42 9.44 -5.92 3.74
CA GLY A 42 9.52 -4.77 4.63
C GLY A 42 8.16 -4.39 5.21
N SER A 43 7.10 -4.44 4.41
CA SER A 43 5.73 -4.18 4.86
C SER A 43 5.27 -5.22 5.88
N GLY A 44 5.59 -6.51 5.67
CA GLY A 44 5.30 -7.57 6.64
C GLY A 44 5.97 -7.31 8.00
N LEU A 45 7.25 -6.90 7.99
CA LEU A 45 7.99 -6.55 9.21
C LEU A 45 7.38 -5.32 9.92
N ILE A 46 6.99 -4.28 9.17
CA ILE A 46 6.30 -3.11 9.71
C ILE A 46 4.97 -3.53 10.33
N GLY A 47 4.23 -4.44 9.68
CA GLY A 47 2.99 -4.99 10.21
C GLY A 47 3.20 -5.73 11.53
N LEU A 48 4.21 -6.60 11.63
CA LEU A 48 4.53 -7.30 12.87
C LEU A 48 4.90 -6.32 14.00
N ALA A 49 5.74 -5.31 13.70
CA ALA A 49 6.07 -4.25 14.65
C ALA A 49 4.82 -3.46 15.09
N GLY A 50 3.92 -3.17 14.14
CA GLY A 50 2.63 -2.53 14.42
C GLY A 50 1.73 -3.38 15.32
N GLY A 51 1.70 -4.69 15.12
CA GLY A 51 0.96 -5.63 15.98
C GLY A 51 1.51 -5.63 17.41
N LEU A 52 2.83 -5.61 17.59
CA LEU A 52 3.47 -5.47 18.92
C LEU A 52 3.11 -4.12 19.58
N ALA A 53 3.16 -3.04 18.82
CA ALA A 53 2.75 -1.73 19.31
C ALA A 53 1.27 -1.73 19.72
N TRP A 54 0.40 -2.32 18.92
CA TRP A 54 -1.02 -2.44 19.22
C TRP A 54 -1.27 -3.17 20.54
N THR A 55 -0.60 -4.31 20.76
CA THR A 55 -0.73 -5.07 22.03
C THR A 55 -0.18 -4.33 23.24
N SER A 56 0.71 -3.37 23.04
CA SER A 56 1.33 -2.59 24.11
C SER A 56 0.51 -1.36 24.51
N PHE A 57 -0.17 -0.73 23.55
CA PHE A 57 -0.88 0.54 23.76
C PHE A 57 -2.40 0.40 23.86
N ALA A 58 -2.99 -0.63 23.25
CA ALA A 58 -4.43 -0.79 23.24
C ALA A 58 -4.94 -1.30 24.60
N PRO A 59 -6.02 -0.71 25.14
CA PRO A 59 -6.67 -1.20 26.35
C PRO A 59 -7.33 -2.55 26.08
N ARG A 60 -7.26 -3.45 27.08
CA ARG A 60 -7.83 -4.79 27.00
C ARG A 60 -9.18 -4.82 27.73
N ALA A 61 -10.17 -5.47 27.14
CA ALA A 61 -11.46 -5.68 27.78
C ALA A 61 -11.32 -6.65 28.97
N VAL A 62 -12.08 -6.37 30.04
CA VAL A 62 -12.09 -7.19 31.25
C VAL A 62 -13.30 -8.11 31.19
N TYR A 63 -13.05 -9.39 31.47
CA TYR A 63 -14.04 -10.46 31.51
C TYR A 63 -14.13 -11.05 32.93
N VAL A 64 -15.32 -11.48 33.33
CA VAL A 64 -15.52 -12.24 34.56
C VAL A 64 -15.81 -13.69 34.22
N VAL A 65 -15.13 -14.62 34.87
CA VAL A 65 -15.39 -16.05 34.71
C VAL A 65 -16.74 -16.40 35.35
N VAL A 66 -17.67 -16.89 34.55
CA VAL A 66 -19.03 -17.30 35.01
C VAL A 66 -19.16 -18.82 35.11
N GLY A 67 -18.24 -19.58 34.54
CA GLY A 67 -18.24 -21.05 34.60
C GLY A 67 -16.96 -21.61 33.94
N ARG A 68 -16.77 -22.95 34.00
CA ARG A 68 -15.62 -23.56 33.30
C ARG A 68 -15.69 -23.30 31.82
N GLY A 69 -14.63 -22.62 31.30
CA GLY A 69 -14.53 -22.30 29.88
C GLY A 69 -15.47 -21.18 29.40
N SER A 70 -16.16 -20.47 30.34
CA SER A 70 -17.06 -19.39 30.01
C SER A 70 -16.76 -18.13 30.78
N ALA A 71 -16.70 -17.00 30.10
CA ALA A 71 -16.54 -15.68 30.70
C ALA A 71 -17.47 -14.68 30.00
N ASN A 72 -18.00 -13.75 30.78
CA ASN A 72 -18.79 -12.63 30.26
C ASN A 72 -18.04 -11.34 30.40
N VAL A 73 -18.26 -10.42 29.49
CA VAL A 73 -17.73 -9.05 29.56
C VAL A 73 -18.31 -8.36 30.80
N VAL A 74 -17.45 -7.79 31.63
CA VAL A 74 -17.89 -7.09 32.86
C VAL A 74 -18.75 -5.89 32.53
N ASN A 75 -18.34 -5.15 31.48
CA ASN A 75 -19.10 -4.01 31.01
C ASN A 75 -19.11 -4.03 29.46
N PRO A 76 -20.21 -4.42 28.82
CA PRO A 76 -20.33 -4.49 27.37
C PRO A 76 -20.27 -3.12 26.69
N GLU A 77 -20.58 -2.04 27.43
CA GLU A 77 -20.52 -0.66 26.92
C GLU A 77 -19.14 0.00 27.09
N THR A 78 -18.11 -0.81 27.40
CA THR A 78 -16.78 -0.23 27.63
C THR A 78 -16.21 0.38 26.36
N SER A 79 -15.64 1.57 26.48
CA SER A 79 -14.88 2.23 25.43
C SER A 79 -13.60 1.45 25.02
N ALA A 80 -13.25 0.39 25.74
CA ALA A 80 -12.05 -0.40 25.49
C ALA A 80 -12.01 -1.01 24.07
N PHE A 81 -13.15 -1.51 23.58
CA PHE A 81 -13.23 -2.06 22.21
C PHE A 81 -13.00 -0.98 21.15
N ILE A 82 -13.70 0.17 21.30
CA ILE A 82 -13.54 1.30 20.37
C ILE A 82 -12.12 1.86 20.43
N ALA A 83 -11.55 1.94 21.64
CA ALA A 83 -10.18 2.41 21.81
C ALA A 83 -9.15 1.45 21.22
N ALA A 84 -9.38 0.13 21.30
CA ALA A 84 -8.49 -0.86 20.67
C ALA A 84 -8.50 -0.72 19.14
N ASP A 85 -9.67 -0.52 18.53
CA ASP A 85 -9.81 -0.27 17.09
C ASP A 85 -9.17 1.05 16.68
N ALA A 86 -9.37 2.11 17.48
CA ALA A 86 -8.75 3.41 17.21
C ALA A 86 -7.22 3.34 17.24
N TRP A 87 -6.63 2.62 18.20
CA TRP A 87 -5.19 2.38 18.26
C TRP A 87 -4.69 1.59 17.04
N TYR A 88 -5.43 0.54 16.63
CA TYR A 88 -5.09 -0.22 15.43
C TYR A 88 -5.09 0.66 14.17
N CYS A 89 -6.12 1.50 14.00
CA CYS A 89 -6.20 2.43 12.87
C CYS A 89 -5.08 3.48 12.92
N LEU A 90 -4.76 4.04 14.08
CA LEU A 90 -3.68 5.03 14.23
C LEU A 90 -2.32 4.44 13.85
N ILE A 91 -2.02 3.25 14.38
CA ILE A 91 -0.80 2.50 14.03
C ILE A 91 -0.80 2.16 12.54
N GLY A 92 -1.97 1.79 11.99
CA GLY A 92 -2.17 1.51 10.58
C GLY A 92 -1.88 2.69 9.67
N VAL A 93 -2.32 3.88 10.05
CA VAL A 93 -1.99 5.12 9.32
C VAL A 93 -0.49 5.38 9.38
N ALA A 94 0.14 5.33 10.57
CA ALA A 94 1.57 5.55 10.71
C ALA A 94 2.40 4.53 9.91
N GLY A 95 2.08 3.24 10.02
CA GLY A 95 2.73 2.16 9.26
C GLY A 95 2.52 2.31 7.74
N GLY A 96 1.30 2.64 7.33
CA GLY A 96 0.97 2.88 5.92
C GLY A 96 1.74 4.06 5.32
N LEU A 97 1.90 5.17 6.07
CA LEU A 97 2.72 6.31 5.65
C LEU A 97 4.18 5.88 5.41
N VAL A 98 4.75 5.08 6.31
CA VAL A 98 6.12 4.56 6.18
C VAL A 98 6.23 3.64 4.96
N ILE A 99 5.28 2.70 4.77
CA ILE A 99 5.25 1.79 3.62
C ILE A 99 5.13 2.58 2.31
N GLY A 100 4.22 3.57 2.25
CA GLY A 100 4.02 4.39 1.07
C GLY A 100 5.26 5.21 0.70
N LEU A 101 5.89 5.86 1.68
CA LEU A 101 7.11 6.64 1.46
C LEU A 101 8.28 5.75 1.05
N ALA A 102 8.55 4.67 1.79
CA ALA A 102 9.63 3.74 1.47
C ALA A 102 9.39 3.09 0.10
N GLY A 103 8.17 2.64 -0.19
CA GLY A 103 7.80 2.05 -1.48
C GLY A 103 7.94 3.01 -2.64
N TYR A 104 7.60 4.29 -2.45
CA TYR A 104 7.83 5.32 -3.44
C TYR A 104 9.33 5.52 -3.71
N LEU A 105 10.15 5.63 -2.67
CA LEU A 105 11.59 5.88 -2.81
C LEU A 105 12.34 4.69 -3.40
N LEU A 106 12.01 3.47 -2.97
CA LEU A 106 12.69 2.23 -3.38
C LEU A 106 12.20 1.71 -4.73
N GLY A 107 10.91 1.91 -5.03
CA GLY A 107 10.25 1.31 -6.19
C GLY A 107 9.81 2.32 -7.23
N VAL A 108 8.74 3.06 -6.94
CA VAL A 108 8.00 3.88 -7.91
C VAL A 108 8.88 4.94 -8.57
N ARG A 109 9.76 5.58 -7.79
CA ARG A 109 10.68 6.61 -8.30
C ARG A 109 11.66 6.06 -9.34
N ARG A 110 12.06 4.79 -9.21
CA ARG A 110 13.13 4.17 -10.02
C ARG A 110 12.59 3.31 -11.16
N TYR A 111 11.49 2.58 -10.91
CA TYR A 111 10.95 1.59 -11.84
C TYR A 111 9.56 1.95 -12.38
N GLY A 112 9.05 3.15 -12.08
CA GLY A 112 7.74 3.61 -12.54
C GLY A 112 6.56 3.01 -11.77
N PRO A 113 5.37 2.87 -12.39
CA PRO A 113 4.14 2.51 -11.69
C PRO A 113 4.04 1.03 -11.27
N ALA A 114 4.85 0.13 -11.85
CA ALA A 114 4.76 -1.32 -11.56
C ALA A 114 4.84 -1.67 -10.06
N PRO A 115 5.75 -1.07 -9.23
CA PRO A 115 5.80 -1.32 -7.80
C PRO A 115 4.60 -0.80 -6.98
N MET A 116 3.67 -0.02 -7.58
CA MET A 116 2.47 0.46 -6.85
C MET A 116 1.59 -0.69 -6.38
N ALA A 117 1.48 -1.74 -7.19
CA ALA A 117 0.74 -2.95 -6.79
C ALA A 117 1.38 -3.62 -5.55
N ALA A 118 2.72 -3.61 -5.46
CA ALA A 118 3.44 -4.14 -4.29
C ALA A 118 3.23 -3.28 -3.04
N ILE A 119 3.10 -1.95 -3.18
CA ILE A 119 2.79 -1.05 -2.06
C ILE A 119 1.39 -1.33 -1.52
N LEU A 120 0.40 -1.47 -2.41
CA LEU A 120 -0.97 -1.80 -2.02
C LEU A 120 -1.04 -3.17 -1.33
N ALA A 121 -0.48 -4.20 -1.96
CA ALA A 121 -0.42 -5.56 -1.40
C ALA A 121 0.39 -5.59 -0.10
N GLY A 122 1.48 -4.82 0.00
CA GLY A 122 2.28 -4.66 1.21
C GLY A 122 1.51 -4.02 2.35
N GLY A 123 0.69 -2.99 2.07
CA GLY A 123 -0.21 -2.40 3.06
C GLY A 123 -1.23 -3.40 3.61
N VAL A 124 -1.82 -4.21 2.73
CA VAL A 124 -2.74 -5.29 3.15
C VAL A 124 -2.00 -6.35 3.96
N LEU A 125 -0.82 -6.79 3.52
CA LEU A 125 0.01 -7.76 4.24
C LEU A 125 0.39 -7.25 5.63
N ALA A 126 0.79 -5.98 5.75
CA ALA A 126 1.11 -5.36 7.03
C ALA A 126 -0.09 -5.33 7.97
N ALA A 127 -1.27 -4.96 7.47
CA ALA A 127 -2.50 -4.97 8.25
C ALA A 127 -2.84 -6.37 8.77
N LEU A 128 -2.78 -7.38 7.90
CA LEU A 128 -3.06 -8.76 8.30
C LEU A 128 -2.01 -9.31 9.28
N ALA A 129 -0.73 -8.98 9.09
CA ALA A 129 0.34 -9.39 10.01
C ALA A 129 0.17 -8.74 11.39
N ALA A 130 -0.17 -7.45 11.43
CA ALA A 130 -0.43 -6.73 12.69
C ALA A 130 -1.63 -7.32 13.44
N ARG A 131 -2.72 -7.58 12.71
CA ARG A 131 -3.92 -8.22 13.26
C ARG A 131 -3.61 -9.61 13.81
N TRP A 132 -3.01 -10.48 12.97
CA TRP A 132 -2.68 -11.85 13.36
C TRP A 132 -1.82 -11.89 14.62
N LEU A 133 -0.79 -11.05 14.71
CA LEU A 133 0.09 -11.00 15.88
C LEU A 133 -0.67 -10.49 17.11
N GLY A 134 -1.46 -9.42 16.95
CA GLY A 134 -2.20 -8.83 18.06
C GLY A 134 -3.24 -9.76 18.66
N GLU A 135 -4.01 -10.45 17.84
CA GLU A 135 -5.06 -11.37 18.28
C GLU A 135 -4.49 -12.66 18.91
N ASN A 136 -3.37 -13.18 18.37
CA ASN A 136 -2.77 -14.39 18.91
C ASN A 136 -1.97 -14.16 20.20
N GLN A 137 -1.58 -12.92 20.47
CA GLN A 137 -0.79 -12.62 21.66
C GLN A 137 -1.63 -12.72 22.93
N GLY A 138 -1.34 -13.72 23.76
CA GLY A 138 -2.03 -13.99 25.01
C GLY A 138 -3.24 -14.94 24.90
N LEU A 139 -3.65 -15.32 23.69
CA LEU A 139 -4.81 -16.20 23.49
C LEU A 139 -4.68 -17.56 24.19
N HIS A 140 -3.52 -18.19 24.10
CA HIS A 140 -3.25 -19.47 24.78
C HIS A 140 -3.30 -19.34 26.32
N GLN A 141 -2.78 -18.26 26.85
CA GLN A 141 -2.81 -18.00 28.29
C GLN A 141 -4.24 -17.74 28.77
N PHE A 142 -5.00 -16.93 28.05
CA PHE A 142 -6.40 -16.66 28.34
C PHE A 142 -7.25 -17.93 28.32
N ASN A 143 -7.14 -18.75 27.28
CA ASN A 143 -7.85 -20.02 27.19
C ASN A 143 -7.49 -20.99 28.33
N ARG A 144 -6.23 -21.06 28.73
CA ARG A 144 -5.79 -21.85 29.87
C ARG A 144 -6.41 -21.34 31.16
N GLN A 145 -6.40 -20.03 31.38
CA GLN A 145 -6.98 -19.40 32.57
C GLN A 145 -8.49 -19.62 32.65
N LEU A 146 -9.22 -19.57 31.55
CA LEU A 146 -10.65 -19.88 31.51
C LEU A 146 -11.01 -21.27 32.03
N LEU A 147 -10.11 -22.26 31.83
CA LEU A 147 -10.34 -23.64 32.24
C LEU A 147 -9.92 -23.91 33.69
N THR A 148 -8.98 -23.13 34.23
CA THR A 148 -8.34 -23.40 35.54
C THR A 148 -8.77 -22.44 36.64
N THR A 149 -9.32 -21.27 36.30
CA THR A 149 -9.61 -20.23 37.29
C THR A 149 -11.04 -20.36 37.83
N SER A 150 -11.21 -19.98 39.11
CA SER A 150 -12.49 -20.02 39.80
C SER A 150 -13.48 -18.98 39.28
N GLN A 151 -14.78 -19.25 39.44
CA GLN A 151 -15.87 -18.30 39.12
C GLN A 151 -15.68 -16.99 39.90
N GLY A 152 -16.03 -15.88 39.25
CA GLY A 152 -15.91 -14.53 39.79
C GLY A 152 -14.54 -13.86 39.59
N THR A 153 -13.55 -14.57 39.04
CA THR A 153 -12.22 -13.99 38.78
C THR A 153 -12.27 -13.13 37.52
N LEU A 154 -11.58 -11.98 37.57
CA LEU A 154 -11.44 -11.07 36.43
C LEU A 154 -10.24 -11.48 35.56
N LEU A 155 -10.48 -11.59 34.26
CA LEU A 155 -9.47 -11.91 33.25
C LEU A 155 -9.40 -10.80 32.20
N HIS A 156 -8.20 -10.50 31.74
CA HIS A 156 -8.00 -9.58 30.60
C HIS A 156 -8.01 -10.40 29.29
N ALA A 157 -8.95 -10.10 28.44
CA ALA A 157 -9.04 -10.77 27.14
C ALA A 157 -7.87 -10.40 26.22
N PRO A 158 -7.50 -11.29 25.28
CA PRO A 158 -6.66 -10.90 24.14
C PRO A 158 -7.33 -9.79 23.36
N LEU A 159 -6.53 -9.00 22.62
CA LEU A 159 -7.07 -7.98 21.75
C LEU A 159 -7.83 -8.62 20.59
N ALA A 160 -8.97 -8.04 20.25
CA ALA A 160 -9.73 -8.37 19.05
C ALA A 160 -10.30 -7.09 18.47
N LEU A 161 -10.43 -7.01 17.16
CA LEU A 161 -11.14 -5.91 16.51
C LEU A 161 -12.65 -6.08 16.80
N ALA A 162 -13.37 -4.96 16.90
CA ALA A 162 -14.80 -4.96 17.26
C ALA A 162 -15.64 -5.81 16.29
N GLY A 163 -15.26 -5.89 15.03
CA GLY A 163 -15.89 -6.75 14.05
C GLY A 163 -15.75 -8.25 14.30
N ASP A 164 -14.75 -8.67 15.07
CA ASP A 164 -14.48 -10.08 15.37
C ASP A 164 -15.13 -10.52 16.68
N THR A 165 -15.34 -9.59 17.61
CA THR A 165 -16.03 -9.87 18.87
C THR A 165 -17.54 -10.08 18.67
N ALA A 166 -18.09 -9.57 17.59
CA ALA A 166 -19.44 -9.85 17.11
C ALA A 166 -19.55 -11.21 16.41
N ALA A 167 -18.81 -12.22 16.88
CA ALA A 167 -18.63 -13.53 16.24
C ALA A 167 -19.94 -14.33 15.94
N ALA A 168 -21.09 -13.78 16.26
CA ALA A 168 -22.39 -14.33 15.90
C ALA A 168 -23.13 -13.50 14.86
N VAL A 169 -22.61 -12.38 14.42
CA VAL A 169 -23.29 -11.49 13.46
C VAL A 169 -22.52 -11.54 12.13
N TRP A 170 -23.06 -12.26 11.18
CA TRP A 170 -22.76 -12.14 9.77
C TRP A 170 -23.04 -10.70 9.31
N PRO A 171 -22.11 -10.00 8.65
CA PRO A 171 -21.08 -10.50 7.76
C PRO A 171 -19.63 -10.39 8.28
N PRO A 172 -18.69 -11.26 7.82
CA PRO A 172 -17.31 -11.33 8.30
C PRO A 172 -16.42 -10.12 7.93
N TYR A 173 -16.98 -9.10 7.31
CA TYR A 173 -16.24 -7.90 6.86
C TYR A 173 -16.40 -6.69 7.81
N ALA A 174 -16.93 -6.87 8.98
CA ALA A 174 -17.05 -5.77 9.94
C ALA A 174 -15.67 -5.19 10.37
N SER A 175 -14.60 -6.01 10.33
CA SER A 175 -13.23 -5.57 10.58
C SER A 175 -12.51 -5.01 9.33
N LEU A 176 -13.07 -5.16 8.11
CA LEU A 176 -12.46 -4.67 6.87
C LEU A 176 -12.17 -3.16 6.88
N PRO A 177 -13.03 -2.28 7.43
CA PRO A 177 -12.71 -0.86 7.52
C PRO A 177 -11.40 -0.60 8.26
N ALA A 178 -11.17 -1.24 9.40
CA ALA A 178 -9.95 -1.06 10.18
C ALA A 178 -8.70 -1.54 9.42
N VAL A 179 -8.77 -2.70 8.77
CA VAL A 179 -7.68 -3.26 7.95
C VAL A 179 -7.34 -2.35 6.76
N ALA A 180 -8.34 -1.67 6.18
CA ALA A 180 -8.16 -0.81 5.02
C ALA A 180 -7.33 0.46 5.30
N PHE A 181 -7.19 0.90 6.56
CA PHE A 181 -6.42 2.11 6.89
C PHE A 181 -4.95 2.01 6.48
N TRP A 182 -4.35 0.82 6.56
CA TRP A 182 -2.95 0.59 6.19
C TRP A 182 -2.69 0.83 4.69
N PRO A 183 -3.35 0.12 3.77
CA PRO A 183 -3.14 0.31 2.35
C PRO A 183 -3.62 1.68 1.86
N LEU A 184 -4.71 2.24 2.43
CA LEU A 184 -5.19 3.56 2.07
C LEU A 184 -4.17 4.64 2.41
N ALA A 185 -3.57 4.62 3.62
CA ALA A 185 -2.53 5.57 4.00
C ALA A 185 -1.31 5.45 3.08
N ALA A 186 -0.87 4.23 2.76
CA ALA A 186 0.25 3.99 1.85
C ALA A 186 -0.03 4.55 0.44
N CYS A 187 -1.21 4.29 -0.11
CA CYS A 187 -1.62 4.79 -1.42
C CYS A 187 -1.79 6.31 -1.45
N THR A 188 -2.28 6.91 -0.37
CA THR A 188 -2.43 8.37 -0.25
C THR A 188 -1.08 9.08 -0.34
N VAL A 189 -0.04 8.56 0.30
CA VAL A 189 1.32 9.11 0.20
C VAL A 189 1.82 9.07 -1.25
N VAL A 190 1.75 7.91 -1.88
CA VAL A 190 2.25 7.75 -3.27
C VAL A 190 1.44 8.62 -4.22
N GLY A 191 0.11 8.58 -4.12
CA GLY A 191 -0.79 9.39 -4.93
C GLY A 191 -0.55 10.90 -4.75
N GLY A 192 -0.37 11.35 -3.51
CA GLY A 192 -0.04 12.73 -3.18
C GLY A 192 1.27 13.19 -3.80
N ILE A 193 2.33 12.39 -3.67
CA ILE A 193 3.64 12.71 -4.27
C ILE A 193 3.55 12.77 -5.80
N VAL A 194 2.87 11.80 -6.42
CA VAL A 194 2.67 11.77 -7.88
C VAL A 194 1.85 12.97 -8.33
N LEU A 195 0.77 13.30 -7.64
CA LEU A 195 -0.08 14.45 -7.94
C LEU A 195 0.71 15.77 -7.88
N ILE A 196 1.48 15.99 -6.80
CA ILE A 196 2.32 17.19 -6.64
C ILE A 196 3.31 17.30 -7.80
N LYS A 197 3.94 16.19 -8.22
CA LYS A 197 4.84 16.20 -9.37
C LYS A 197 4.12 16.57 -10.66
N VAL A 198 2.99 15.94 -10.95
CA VAL A 198 2.19 16.23 -12.15
C VAL A 198 1.75 17.69 -12.20
N LEU A 199 1.33 18.25 -11.07
CA LEU A 199 0.93 19.66 -10.98
C LEU A 199 2.12 20.60 -11.18
N ARG A 200 3.29 20.25 -10.63
CA ARG A 200 4.50 21.04 -10.74
C ARG A 200 5.11 21.00 -12.15
N ASP A 201 5.01 19.85 -12.82
CA ASP A 201 5.57 19.63 -14.15
C ASP A 201 4.61 20.10 -15.27
N ARG A 202 3.41 20.60 -14.94
CA ARG A 202 2.54 21.25 -15.93
C ARG A 202 3.24 22.48 -16.48
N PRO A 203 3.75 22.45 -17.73
CA PRO A 203 4.42 23.62 -18.28
C PRO A 203 3.41 24.77 -18.38
N ALA A 204 3.82 25.97 -18.06
CA ALA A 204 3.12 27.24 -18.25
C ALA A 204 2.83 27.55 -19.74
N ARG A 205 2.66 26.55 -20.59
CA ARG A 205 2.50 26.64 -22.05
C ARG A 205 1.10 26.98 -22.52
N ALA A 206 0.15 27.22 -21.62
CA ALA A 206 -1.21 27.57 -22.01
C ALA A 206 -1.46 29.09 -22.13
N TYR A 207 -0.53 29.93 -21.65
CA TYR A 207 -0.66 31.38 -21.71
C TYR A 207 0.52 31.98 -22.44
N GLY A 208 0.47 32.04 -23.78
CA GLY A 208 1.47 32.83 -24.50
C GLY A 208 1.91 32.29 -25.85
N ARG A 209 0.99 31.93 -26.73
CA ARG A 209 1.23 32.06 -28.16
C ARG A 209 0.43 33.27 -28.64
N PRO A 210 1.08 34.44 -28.86
CA PRO A 210 0.48 35.47 -29.70
C PRO A 210 0.25 34.82 -31.05
N ARG A 211 -0.98 34.86 -31.54
CA ARG A 211 -1.28 34.56 -32.95
C ARG A 211 -0.52 35.56 -33.80
N HIS A 212 0.72 35.26 -34.17
CA HIS A 212 1.37 35.89 -35.32
C HIS A 212 0.76 35.33 -36.59
N GLY A 213 -0.40 35.87 -36.99
CA GLY A 213 -1.14 35.40 -38.15
C GLY A 213 -2.06 36.43 -38.75
N GLU A 214 -2.05 37.67 -38.29
CA GLU A 214 -2.92 38.72 -38.87
C GLU A 214 -2.15 39.99 -39.28
N ALA A 215 -1.06 39.87 -40.00
CA ALA A 215 -0.38 41.03 -40.59
C ALA A 215 0.23 40.72 -41.96
N GLN A 216 -0.51 40.05 -42.85
CA GLN A 216 -0.09 39.88 -44.24
C GLN A 216 -1.22 39.91 -45.27
N PHE A 217 -2.20 40.77 -45.04
CA PHE A 217 -3.15 41.11 -46.10
C PHE A 217 -3.41 42.62 -46.13
N SER A 218 -2.41 43.36 -46.57
CA SER A 218 -2.64 44.73 -47.02
C SER A 218 -1.41 45.21 -47.81
N SER A 219 -1.29 44.78 -49.03
CA SER A 219 -0.56 45.50 -50.07
C SER A 219 -0.85 44.87 -51.42
N TYR A 220 -2.05 45.12 -51.97
CA TYR A 220 -2.23 45.16 -53.37
C TYR A 220 -2.29 46.62 -53.79
N PRO A 221 -1.27 47.20 -54.47
CA PRO A 221 -1.42 48.44 -55.17
C PRO A 221 -2.21 48.19 -56.46
N GLY A 222 -3.28 48.95 -56.65
CA GLY A 222 -4.09 48.91 -57.84
C GLY A 222 -3.32 49.39 -59.08
N GLN A 223 -3.66 48.78 -60.20
CA GLN A 223 -3.77 49.37 -61.49
C GLN A 223 -4.90 48.66 -62.27
#